data_4b00a9506a5a838fdc92b66dd32b2625
#
_entry.id   4b00a9506a5a838fdc92b66dd32b2625
#
_cell.length_a   1.000
_cell.length_b   1.000
_cell.length_c   1.000
_cell.angle_alpha   90.00
_cell.angle_beta   90.00
_cell.angle_gamma   90.00
#
_symmetry.space_group_name_H-M   'P 1'
#
loop_
_entity.id
_entity.type
_entity.pdbx_description
1 polymer ?
#
loop_
_entity_poly.entity_id
_entity_poly.type
_entity_poly.pdbx_seq_one_letter_code
_entity_poly.pdbx_strand_id
1 'polypeptide(L)'
;HYGRHDGSITDPDNSVYAASRYIADLNRILSSYVKDRNERIKFILAAYNSGIAHIYDAIALARKHGKNPALWHDNVSEALMMKSNPEYYNDPVCRYGYFRGRQTVEYVKEVTRVYERFKGK
;
A
#
# COMPACT_ATOMS: atom_id res chain seq x y z
N HIS A 1 -14.70 -6.67 -12.20
CA HIS A 1 -14.47 -5.36 -12.04
C HIS A 1 -15.24 -4.70 -10.94
N TYR A 2 -14.58 -3.81 -10.27
CA TYR A 2 -15.09 -3.22 -9.06
C TYR A 2 -16.10 -2.12 -9.37
N GLY A 3 -17.22 -2.12 -8.67
CA GLY A 3 -18.18 -1.06 -8.79
C GLY A 3 -19.05 -1.08 -10.03
N ARG A 4 -18.89 -2.11 -10.80
CA ARG A 4 -19.69 -2.17 -12.02
C ARG A 4 -20.78 -3.12 -11.89
N HIS A 5 -21.99 -2.70 -12.01
CA HIS A 5 -23.05 -3.51 -12.12
C HIS A 5 -24.04 -2.88 -12.85
N ASP A 6 -24.60 -2.06 -13.02
CA ASP A 6 -25.57 -1.49 -13.92
C ASP A 6 -25.05 -0.22 -14.48
N GLY A 7 -23.76 0.01 -14.34
CA GLY A 7 -23.13 1.15 -14.91
C GLY A 7 -23.19 2.40 -14.07
N SER A 8 -23.72 2.32 -12.90
CA SER A 8 -23.83 3.52 -12.06
C SER A 8 -22.73 3.57 -11.03
N ILE A 9 -21.60 4.16 -11.37
CA ILE A 9 -20.52 4.29 -10.42
C ILE A 9 -20.78 5.39 -9.40
N THR A 10 -21.82 6.19 -9.63
CA THR A 10 -22.19 7.22 -8.68
C THR A 10 -23.11 6.67 -7.60
N ASP A 11 -23.54 5.42 -7.72
CA ASP A 11 -24.35 4.77 -6.73
C ASP A 11 -23.51 4.51 -5.49
N PRO A 12 -23.84 5.09 -4.33
CA PRO A 12 -23.03 4.90 -3.12
C PRO A 12 -22.87 3.45 -2.71
N ASP A 13 -23.92 2.64 -2.88
CA ASP A 13 -23.85 1.24 -2.51
C ASP A 13 -22.85 0.49 -3.37
N ASN A 14 -22.82 0.77 -4.66
CA ASN A 14 -21.86 0.16 -5.55
C ASN A 14 -20.45 0.57 -5.21
N SER A 15 -20.24 1.85 -4.87
CA SER A 15 -18.94 2.36 -4.53
C SER A 15 -18.39 1.72 -3.26
N VAL A 16 -19.25 1.55 -2.25
CA VAL A 16 -18.84 0.92 -1.00
C VAL A 16 -18.49 -0.54 -1.24
N TYR A 17 -19.31 -1.23 -2.02
CA TYR A 17 -19.04 -2.63 -2.33
C TYR A 17 -17.71 -2.78 -3.08
N ALA A 18 -17.47 -1.91 -4.05
CA ALA A 18 -16.24 -1.96 -4.84
C ALA A 18 -15.01 -1.74 -3.97
N ALA A 19 -15.07 -0.77 -3.06
CA ALA A 19 -13.96 -0.49 -2.18
C ALA A 19 -13.68 -1.66 -1.23
N SER A 20 -14.73 -2.24 -0.69
CA SER A 20 -14.60 -3.40 0.20
C SER A 20 -13.98 -4.58 -0.51
N ARG A 21 -14.40 -4.82 -1.75
CA ARG A 21 -13.90 -5.91 -2.56
C ARG A 21 -12.43 -5.71 -2.88
N TYR A 22 -12.07 -4.49 -3.21
CA TYR A 22 -10.69 -4.17 -3.54
C TYR A 22 -9.77 -4.36 -2.32
N ILE A 23 -10.22 -3.91 -1.16
CA ILE A 23 -9.45 -4.07 0.05
C ILE A 23 -9.28 -5.55 0.38
N ALA A 24 -10.34 -6.34 0.19
CA ALA A 24 -10.24 -7.78 0.40
C ALA A 24 -9.23 -8.43 -0.53
N ASP A 25 -9.20 -7.99 -1.78
CA ASP A 25 -8.24 -8.49 -2.75
C ASP A 25 -6.82 -8.12 -2.35
N LEU A 26 -6.62 -6.89 -1.89
CA LEU A 26 -5.30 -6.47 -1.44
C LEU A 26 -4.83 -7.29 -0.24
N ASN A 27 -5.76 -7.57 0.68
CA ASN A 27 -5.44 -8.40 1.83
C ASN A 27 -4.98 -9.79 1.39
N ARG A 28 -5.70 -10.38 0.46
CA ARG A 28 -5.34 -11.70 -0.05
C ARG A 28 -3.96 -11.68 -0.72
N ILE A 29 -3.72 -10.70 -1.57
CA ILE A 29 -2.46 -10.59 -2.28
C ILE A 29 -1.31 -10.37 -1.30
N LEU A 30 -1.48 -9.45 -0.36
CA LEU A 30 -0.39 -9.07 0.54
C LEU A 30 -0.16 -10.07 1.65
N SER A 31 -1.09 -11.00 1.88
CA SER A 31 -0.91 -11.99 2.93
C SER A 31 0.28 -12.91 2.66
N SER A 32 0.69 -13.06 1.40
CA SER A 32 1.87 -13.86 1.07
C SER A 32 3.17 -13.10 1.33
N TYR A 33 3.11 -11.77 1.42
CA TYR A 33 4.30 -10.96 1.68
C TYR A 33 4.43 -10.58 3.15
N VAL A 34 3.31 -10.34 3.82
CA VAL A 34 3.31 -9.84 5.19
C VAL A 34 2.36 -10.68 6.01
N LYS A 35 2.92 -11.52 6.89
CA LYS A 35 2.10 -12.46 7.66
C LYS A 35 1.43 -11.81 8.87
N ASP A 36 2.08 -10.84 9.47
CA ASP A 36 1.53 -10.14 10.64
C ASP A 36 0.36 -9.26 10.19
N ARG A 37 -0.81 -9.48 10.77
CA ARG A 37 -2.02 -8.77 10.38
C ARG A 37 -1.92 -7.27 10.64
N ASN A 38 -1.29 -6.88 11.74
CA ASN A 38 -1.16 -5.47 12.09
C ASN A 38 -0.25 -4.75 11.11
N GLU A 39 0.82 -5.40 10.69
CA GLU A 39 1.69 -4.83 9.67
C GLU A 39 1.00 -4.82 8.32
N ARG A 40 0.31 -5.91 7.99
CA ARG A 40 -0.35 -6.02 6.69
C ARG A 40 -1.35 -4.90 6.43
N ILE A 41 -2.05 -4.46 7.47
CA ILE A 41 -3.01 -3.37 7.33
C ILE A 41 -2.32 -2.12 6.77
N LYS A 42 -1.11 -1.83 7.22
CA LYS A 42 -0.37 -0.66 6.74
C LYS A 42 -0.03 -0.81 5.25
N PHE A 43 0.35 -2.01 4.85
CA PHE A 43 0.62 -2.29 3.44
C PHE A 43 -0.63 -2.18 2.59
N ILE A 44 -1.76 -2.65 3.10
CA ILE A 44 -3.04 -2.56 2.39
C ILE A 44 -3.41 -1.10 2.17
N LEU A 45 -3.28 -0.28 3.21
CA LEU A 45 -3.58 1.15 3.10
C LEU A 45 -2.67 1.82 2.09
N ALA A 46 -1.39 1.47 2.12
CA ALA A 46 -0.44 2.04 1.17
C ALA A 46 -0.79 1.63 -0.26
N ALA A 47 -1.12 0.36 -0.46
CA ALA A 47 -1.47 -0.14 -1.79
C ALA A 47 -2.78 0.47 -2.29
N TYR A 48 -3.71 0.68 -1.39
CA TYR A 48 -4.98 1.32 -1.75
C TYR A 48 -4.76 2.74 -2.24
N ASN A 49 -3.83 3.45 -1.62
CA ASN A 49 -3.53 4.83 -1.94
C ASN A 49 -2.64 4.96 -3.19
N SER A 50 -1.62 4.10 -3.30
CA SER A 50 -0.59 4.25 -4.33
C SER A 50 -0.74 3.29 -5.51
N GLY A 51 -1.46 2.21 -5.33
CA GLY A 51 -1.48 1.12 -6.28
C GLY A 51 -0.51 0.04 -5.85
N ILE A 52 -0.93 -1.22 -6.03
CA ILE A 52 -0.14 -2.37 -5.57
C ILE A 52 1.21 -2.47 -6.29
N ALA A 53 1.28 -1.98 -7.53
CA ALA A 53 2.51 -2.07 -8.31
C ALA A 53 3.68 -1.38 -7.61
N HIS A 54 3.45 -0.18 -7.08
CA HIS A 54 4.51 0.55 -6.41
C HIS A 54 4.88 -0.08 -5.07
N ILE A 55 3.95 -0.79 -4.46
CA ILE A 55 4.24 -1.50 -3.22
C ILE A 55 5.13 -2.71 -3.50
N TYR A 56 4.91 -3.41 -4.62
CA TYR A 56 5.81 -4.49 -5.02
C TYR A 56 7.23 -3.96 -5.18
N ASP A 57 7.39 -2.81 -5.84
CA ASP A 57 8.71 -2.21 -6.02
C ASP A 57 9.32 -1.83 -4.68
N ALA A 58 8.53 -1.29 -3.78
CA ALA A 58 9.04 -0.88 -2.47
C ALA A 58 9.51 -2.08 -1.66
N ILE A 59 8.77 -3.19 -1.74
CA ILE A 59 9.17 -4.43 -1.06
C ILE A 59 10.49 -4.93 -1.62
N ALA A 60 10.64 -4.89 -2.95
CA ALA A 60 11.87 -5.35 -3.59
C ALA A 60 13.06 -4.46 -3.22
N LEU A 61 12.84 -3.14 -3.18
CA LEU A 61 13.91 -2.21 -2.77
C LEU A 61 14.29 -2.42 -1.32
N ALA A 62 13.31 -2.62 -0.46
CA ALA A 62 13.59 -2.85 0.96
C ALA A 62 14.47 -4.08 1.12
N ARG A 63 14.10 -5.16 0.41
CA ARG A 63 14.87 -6.39 0.49
C ARG A 63 16.30 -6.19 0.00
N LYS A 64 16.47 -5.47 -1.11
CA LYS A 64 17.78 -5.25 -1.68
C LYS A 64 18.67 -4.41 -0.78
N HIS A 65 18.10 -3.45 -0.08
CA HIS A 65 18.87 -2.51 0.74
C HIS A 65 18.91 -2.85 2.21
N GLY A 66 18.63 -4.11 2.54
CA GLY A 66 18.81 -4.58 3.91
C GLY A 66 17.73 -4.19 4.87
N LYS A 67 16.60 -3.69 4.39
CA LYS A 67 15.46 -3.37 5.22
C LYS A 67 14.54 -4.59 5.30
N ASN A 68 13.70 -4.63 6.32
CA ASN A 68 12.78 -5.74 6.48
C ASN A 68 11.59 -5.57 5.55
N PRO A 69 11.42 -6.45 4.54
CA PRO A 69 10.34 -6.30 3.57
C PRO A 69 8.96 -6.59 4.12
N ALA A 70 8.86 -7.11 5.35
CA ALA A 70 7.58 -7.40 5.97
C ALA A 70 7.18 -6.38 7.03
N LEU A 71 7.98 -5.32 7.20
CA LEU A 71 7.67 -4.24 8.13
C LEU A 71 7.48 -2.94 7.36
N TRP A 72 6.50 -2.17 7.77
CA TRP A 72 6.20 -0.91 7.08
C TRP A 72 7.06 0.24 7.56
N HIS A 73 6.98 0.54 8.85
CA HIS A 73 7.63 1.73 9.42
C HIS A 73 9.15 1.61 9.32
N ASP A 74 9.79 2.63 8.79
CA ASP A 74 11.25 2.71 8.61
C ASP A 74 11.83 1.63 7.70
N ASN A 75 10.99 0.82 7.10
CA ASN A 75 11.43 -0.25 6.21
C ASN A 75 10.80 -0.07 4.83
N VAL A 76 9.64 -0.65 4.59
CA VAL A 76 9.03 -0.52 3.26
C VAL A 76 8.55 0.91 3.01
N SER A 77 8.16 1.65 4.05
CA SER A 77 7.80 3.04 3.87
C SER A 77 8.97 3.86 3.35
N GLU A 78 10.17 3.62 3.89
CA GLU A 78 11.37 4.29 3.41
C GLU A 78 11.67 3.92 1.96
N ALA A 79 11.53 2.63 1.66
CA ALA A 79 11.78 2.16 0.31
C ALA A 79 10.82 2.80 -0.69
N LEU A 80 9.57 2.98 -0.29
CA LEU A 80 8.61 3.63 -1.17
C LEU A 80 9.02 5.08 -1.46
N MET A 81 9.55 5.77 -0.45
CA MET A 81 10.02 7.14 -0.63
C MET A 81 11.26 7.19 -1.50
N MET A 82 12.07 6.15 -1.50
CA MET A 82 13.25 6.08 -2.36
C MET A 82 12.88 6.09 -3.84
N LYS A 83 11.66 5.73 -4.17
CA LYS A 83 11.23 5.68 -5.57
C LYS A 83 11.08 7.04 -6.23
N SER A 84 11.28 8.12 -5.52
CA SER A 84 11.33 9.44 -6.13
C SER A 84 12.74 9.80 -6.59
N ASN A 85 13.74 9.02 -6.22
CA ASN A 85 15.14 9.26 -6.52
C ASN A 85 15.56 8.39 -7.71
N PRO A 86 16.10 8.99 -8.81
CA PRO A 86 16.47 8.21 -9.99
C PRO A 86 17.44 7.07 -9.70
N GLU A 87 18.28 7.22 -8.70
CA GLU A 87 19.22 6.18 -8.33
C GLU A 87 18.46 4.89 -7.96
N TYR A 88 17.29 5.03 -7.36
CA TYR A 88 16.54 3.88 -6.88
C TYR A 88 15.42 3.46 -7.83
N TYR A 89 14.68 4.42 -8.40
CA TYR A 89 13.57 3.98 -9.25
C TYR A 89 14.04 3.44 -10.60
N ASN A 90 15.31 3.71 -10.98
CA ASN A 90 15.88 3.11 -12.17
C ASN A 90 16.55 1.77 -11.89
N ASP A 91 16.57 1.34 -10.64
CA ASP A 91 17.14 0.05 -10.27
C ASP A 91 16.33 -1.07 -10.93
N PRO A 92 17.00 -2.12 -11.43
CA PRO A 92 16.27 -3.23 -12.08
C PRO A 92 15.19 -3.87 -11.23
N VAL A 93 15.26 -3.80 -9.90
CA VAL A 93 14.22 -4.37 -9.07
C VAL A 93 12.95 -3.55 -9.09
N CYS A 94 13.03 -2.29 -9.51
CA CYS A 94 11.85 -1.43 -9.64
C CYS A 94 11.31 -1.59 -11.05
N ARG A 95 10.13 -2.17 -11.17
CA ARG A 95 9.53 -2.45 -12.46
C ARG A 95 8.58 -1.37 -12.92
N TYR A 96 8.18 -0.49 -12.01
CA TYR A 96 7.12 0.48 -12.29
C TYR A 96 7.59 1.93 -12.19
N GLY A 97 8.90 2.13 -12.04
CA GLY A 97 9.52 3.44 -12.20
C GLY A 97 9.22 4.42 -11.07
N TYR A 98 9.26 5.68 -11.42
CA TYR A 98 9.13 6.79 -10.50
C TYR A 98 7.80 6.75 -9.72
N PHE A 99 7.89 7.05 -8.44
CA PHE A 99 6.69 7.26 -7.63
C PHE A 99 7.04 8.20 -6.48
N ARG A 100 6.17 9.17 -6.25
CA ARG A 100 6.37 10.11 -5.16
C ARG A 100 5.69 9.54 -3.91
N GLY A 101 6.46 8.79 -3.12
CA GLY A 101 5.91 8.01 -2.02
C GLY A 101 5.53 8.78 -0.78
N ARG A 102 5.97 10.03 -0.65
CA ARG A 102 5.76 10.80 0.56
C ARG A 102 4.28 10.91 0.93
N GLN A 103 3.44 11.19 -0.05
CA GLN A 103 2.01 11.36 0.20
C GLN A 103 1.38 10.06 0.71
N THR A 104 1.78 8.94 0.14
CA THR A 104 1.28 7.65 0.57
C THR A 104 1.72 7.33 1.99
N VAL A 105 2.98 7.61 2.32
CA VAL A 105 3.49 7.37 3.66
C VAL A 105 2.73 8.20 4.68
N GLU A 106 2.47 9.46 4.34
CA GLU A 106 1.70 10.33 5.23
C GLU A 106 0.26 9.85 5.38
N TYR A 107 -0.33 9.36 4.30
CA TYR A 107 -1.67 8.81 4.34
C TYR A 107 -1.77 7.63 5.31
N VAL A 108 -0.83 6.68 5.19
CA VAL A 108 -0.82 5.52 6.07
C VAL A 108 -0.64 5.94 7.52
N LYS A 109 0.26 6.88 7.74
CA LYS A 109 0.53 7.38 9.08
C LYS A 109 -0.72 8.00 9.70
N GLU A 110 -1.42 8.81 8.92
CA GLU A 110 -2.61 9.50 9.41
C GLU A 110 -3.74 8.53 9.72
N VAL A 111 -3.97 7.59 8.80
CA VAL A 111 -5.06 6.64 8.99
C VAL A 111 -4.78 5.72 10.17
N THR A 112 -3.54 5.25 10.30
CA THR A 112 -3.21 4.36 11.42
C THR A 112 -3.28 5.10 12.75
N ARG A 113 -2.94 6.39 12.76
CA ARG A 113 -3.03 7.18 13.99
C ARG A 113 -4.49 7.29 14.43
N VAL A 114 -5.39 7.54 13.49
CA VAL A 114 -6.82 7.63 13.81
C VAL A 114 -7.34 6.27 14.29
N TYR A 115 -6.94 5.21 13.62
CA TYR A 115 -7.35 3.86 13.99
C TYR A 115 -6.91 3.52 15.41
N GLU A 116 -5.66 3.84 15.75
CA GLU A 116 -5.14 3.55 17.09
C GLU A 116 -5.88 4.34 18.15
N ARG A 117 -6.28 5.55 17.81
CA ARG A 117 -7.04 6.39 18.76
C ARG A 117 -8.38 5.72 19.10
N PHE A 118 -9.08 5.23 18.10
CA PHE A 118 -10.35 4.55 18.34
C PHE A 118 -10.16 3.22 19.05
N LYS A 119 -9.12 2.50 18.67
CA LYS A 119 -8.83 1.20 19.24
C LYS A 119 -8.47 1.34 20.72
N GLY A 120 -7.86 2.43 21.10
CA GLY A 120 -7.43 2.65 22.48
C GLY A 120 -8.53 3.00 23.43
N LYS A 121 -9.77 3.11 22.96
CA LYS A 121 -10.89 3.47 23.85
C LYS A 121 -11.60 2.32 24.52
#